data_c9a7fb4b3bc68bee1a03a56067247cb3
#
_entry.id   c9a7fb4b3bc68bee1a03a56067247cb3
#
_cell.length_a   1.000
_cell.length_b   1.000
_cell.length_c   1.000
_cell.angle_alpha   90.00
_cell.angle_beta   90.00
_cell.angle_gamma   90.00
#
_symmetry.space_group_name_H-M   'P 1'
#
loop_
_entity.id
_entity.type
_entity.pdbx_description
1 polymer ?
#
loop_
_entity_poly.entity_id
_entity_poly.type
_entity_poly.pdbx_seq_one_letter_code
_entity_poly.pdbx_strand_id
1 'polypeptide(L)' 'MRDVFIIYNTCCFYEIVILNYFMSCTGCDVVLCSLDGQPIRTTEGYSVNADMALGDVDIEQIRSFIIP' A
#
# COMPACT_ATOMS: atom_id res chain seq x y z
N MET A 1 -5.77 7.44 -12.13
CA MET A 1 -6.12 7.45 -10.70
C MET A 1 -5.39 6.31 -9.99
N ARG A 2 -5.12 6.47 -8.72
CA ARG A 2 -4.33 5.53 -7.95
C ARG A 2 -5.16 4.75 -6.95
N ASP A 3 -4.80 3.49 -6.77
CA ASP A 3 -5.32 2.66 -5.69
C ASP A 3 -4.27 2.62 -4.58
N VAL A 4 -4.61 3.09 -3.41
CA VAL A 4 -3.67 3.29 -2.31
C VAL A 4 -3.82 2.20 -1.28
N PHE A 5 -2.74 1.43 -1.07
CA PHE A 5 -2.64 0.51 0.07
C PHE A 5 -2.03 1.26 1.24
N ILE A 6 -2.71 1.24 2.37
CA ILE A 6 -2.17 1.81 3.60
C ILE A 6 -1.45 0.70 4.35
N ILE A 7 -0.12 0.81 4.43
CA ILE A 7 0.70 -0.18 5.13
C ILE A 7 1.15 0.38 6.48
N TYR A 8 1.29 -0.50 7.44
CA TYR A 8 1.63 -0.14 8.81
C TYR A 8 2.36 -1.31 9.48
N ASN A 9 3.06 -1.03 10.55
CA ASN A 9 3.72 -2.09 11.32
C ASN A 9 2.71 -3.14 11.76
N THR A 10 3.06 -4.41 11.58
CA THR A 10 2.24 -5.59 11.89
C THR A 10 1.07 -5.81 10.92
N CYS A 11 1.02 -5.11 9.78
CA CYS A 11 0.01 -5.43 8.77
C CYS A 11 0.27 -6.81 8.15
N CYS A 12 -0.78 -7.41 7.59
CA CYS A 12 -0.68 -8.73 6.98
C CYS A 12 -0.19 -8.60 5.53
N PHE A 13 1.06 -9.01 5.28
CA PHE A 13 1.66 -8.91 3.96
C PHE A 13 0.98 -9.83 2.94
N TYR A 14 0.50 -10.98 3.39
CA TYR A 14 -0.18 -11.94 2.52
C TYR A 14 -1.39 -11.30 1.83
N GLU A 15 -2.20 -10.55 2.55
CA GLU A 15 -3.36 -9.87 1.99
C GLU A 15 -2.95 -8.80 0.97
N ILE A 16 -1.88 -8.07 1.25
CA ILE A 16 -1.36 -7.04 0.35
C ILE A 16 -0.88 -7.67 -0.96
N VAL A 17 -0.10 -8.72 -0.87
CA VAL A 17 0.53 -9.35 -2.04
C VAL A 17 -0.51 -9.92 -2.99
N ILE A 18 -1.48 -10.66 -2.48
CA ILE A 18 -2.49 -11.30 -3.32
C ILE A 18 -3.35 -10.25 -4.02
N LEU A 19 -3.85 -9.28 -3.28
CA LEU A 19 -4.71 -8.24 -3.85
C LEU A 19 -3.94 -7.38 -4.84
N ASN A 20 -2.70 -7.02 -4.50
CA ASN A 20 -1.85 -6.24 -5.39
C ASN A 20 -1.59 -6.97 -6.70
N TYR A 21 -1.37 -8.27 -6.65
CA TYR A 21 -1.18 -9.06 -7.86
C TYR A 21 -2.38 -8.98 -8.79
N PHE A 22 -3.58 -9.20 -8.26
CA PHE A 22 -4.79 -9.14 -9.08
C PHE A 22 -5.05 -7.74 -9.62
N MET A 23 -4.82 -6.72 -8.82
CA MET A 23 -4.99 -5.33 -9.26
C MET A 23 -3.99 -4.97 -10.35
N SER A 24 -2.74 -5.43 -10.25
CA SER A 24 -1.73 -5.22 -11.29
C SER A 24 -2.13 -5.84 -12.62
N CYS A 25 -2.77 -7.01 -12.59
CA CYS A 25 -3.23 -7.69 -13.79
C CYS A 25 -4.36 -6.93 -14.51
N THR A 26 -5.05 -6.05 -13.81
CA THR A 26 -6.16 -5.26 -14.38
C THR A 26 -5.77 -3.84 -14.73
N GLY A 27 -4.50 -3.52 -14.70
CA GLY A 27 -3.99 -2.19 -15.06
C GLY A 27 -4.19 -1.12 -14.01
N CYS A 28 -4.40 -1.50 -12.75
CA CYS A 28 -4.50 -0.54 -11.65
C CYS A 28 -3.13 0.07 -11.34
N ASP A 29 -3.12 1.35 -10.98
CA ASP A 29 -1.92 2.04 -10.53
C ASP A 29 -1.88 1.97 -8.99
N VAL A 30 -1.14 0.99 -8.48
CA VAL A 30 -1.11 0.68 -7.04
C VAL A 30 0.07 1.37 -6.38
N VAL A 31 -0.20 2.02 -5.25
CA VAL A 31 0.81 2.74 -4.46
C VAL A 31 0.73 2.24 -3.02
N LEU A 32 1.89 1.93 -2.45
CA LEU A 32 2.01 1.55 -1.04
C LEU A 32 2.38 2.78 -0.23
N CYS A 33 1.52 3.17 0.71
CA CYS A 33 1.75 4.34 1.55
C CYS A 33 1.82 3.93 3.01
N SER A 34 2.89 4.33 3.69
CA SER A 34 2.93 4.29 5.15
C SER A 34 2.61 5.68 5.69
N LEU A 35 2.36 5.78 6.99
CA LEU A 35 1.95 7.05 7.60
C LEU A 35 3.00 8.15 7.39
N ASP A 36 4.27 7.81 7.54
CA ASP A 36 5.40 8.74 7.47
C ASP A 36 6.33 8.49 6.29
N GLY A 37 6.00 7.57 5.40
CA GLY A 37 6.83 7.21 4.26
C GLY A 37 7.97 6.26 4.59
N GLN A 38 8.14 5.87 5.85
CA GLN A 38 9.21 4.98 6.29
C GLN A 38 8.83 3.51 6.04
N PRO A 39 9.84 2.62 5.91
CA PRO A 39 9.58 1.19 5.81
C PRO A 39 8.83 0.67 7.03
N ILE A 40 8.00 -0.34 6.81
CA ILE A 40 7.25 -1.01 7.86
C ILE A 40 7.69 -2.46 7.97
N ARG A 41 7.32 -3.10 9.09
CA ARG A 41 7.55 -4.52 9.29
C ARG A 41 6.23 -5.23 9.42
N THR A 42 6.01 -6.23 8.58
CA THR A 42 4.76 -6.98 8.56
C THR A 42 4.67 -7.96 9.72
N THR A 43 3.47 -8.48 9.95
CA THR A 43 3.26 -9.50 10.98
C THR A 43 4.02 -10.79 10.67
N GLU A 44 4.32 -11.06 9.39
CA GLU A 44 5.13 -12.20 8.97
C GLU A 44 6.63 -11.96 9.15
N GLY A 45 7.04 -10.76 9.51
CA GLY A 45 8.43 -10.42 9.76
C GLY A 45 9.19 -9.84 8.56
N TYR A 46 8.52 -9.52 7.48
CA TYR A 46 9.15 -8.90 6.32
C TYR A 46 9.22 -7.38 6.47
N SER A 47 10.29 -6.80 5.94
CA SER A 47 10.41 -5.35 5.85
C SER A 47 9.90 -4.91 4.48
N VAL A 48 9.01 -3.95 4.45
CA VAL A 48 8.39 -3.44 3.22
C VAL A 48 8.62 -1.95 3.12
N ASN A 49 9.16 -1.53 1.99
CA ASN A 49 9.35 -0.10 1.72
C ASN A 49 8.03 0.50 1.23
N ALA A 50 7.74 1.72 1.70
CA ALA A 50 6.62 2.48 1.20
C ALA A 50 7.06 3.27 -0.04
N ASP A 51 6.12 3.46 -0.97
CA ASP A 51 6.37 4.31 -2.14
C ASP A 51 6.37 5.79 -1.75
N MET A 52 5.54 6.15 -0.79
CA MET A 52 5.46 7.52 -0.28
C MET A 52 4.75 7.54 1.07
N ALA A 53 4.80 8.70 1.73
CA ALA A 53 4.01 8.94 2.93
C ALA A 53 2.55 9.19 2.53
N LEU A 54 1.62 8.81 3.42
CA LEU A 54 0.19 8.99 3.15
C LEU A 54 -0.16 10.46 2.92
N GLY A 55 0.49 11.38 3.65
CA GLY A 55 0.24 12.81 3.48
C GLY A 55 0.71 13.39 2.15
N ASP A 56 1.54 12.67 1.41
CA ASP A 56 2.06 13.12 0.12
C ASP A 56 1.20 12.67 -1.05
N VAL A 57 0.17 11.87 -0.80
CA VAL A 57 -0.73 11.39 -1.85
C VAL A 57 -1.72 12.50 -2.21
N ASP A 58 -1.85 12.76 -3.53
CA ASP A 58 -2.87 13.70 -4.01
C ASP A 58 -4.24 13.07 -3.89
N ILE A 59 -5.05 13.57 -2.98
CA ILE A 59 -6.36 13.00 -2.67
C ILE A 59 -7.30 13.01 -3.87
N GLU A 60 -7.13 13.95 -4.80
CA GLU A 60 -7.95 14.03 -6.02
C GLU A 60 -7.59 12.94 -7.02
N GLN A 61 -6.44 12.31 -6.87
CA GLN A 61 -5.97 11.24 -7.73
C GLN A 61 -6.20 9.85 -7.16
N ILE A 62 -6.85 9.75 -6.00
CA ILE A 62 -7.12 8.47 -5.35
C ILE A 62 -8.44 7.92 -5.84
N ARG A 63 -8.40 6.65 -6.30
CA ARG A 63 -9.62 5.92 -6.66
C ARG A 63 -10.13 5.08 -5.49
N SER A 64 -9.23 4.45 -4.76
CA SER A 64 -9.60 3.61 -3.61
C SER A 64 -8.51 3.59 -2.56
N PHE A 65 -8.91 3.36 -1.31
CA PHE A 65 -8.01 3.05 -0.20
C PHE A 65 -8.23 1.59 0.20
N ILE A 66 -7.14 0.87 0.40
CA ILE A 66 -7.18 -0.52 0.82
C ILE A 66 -6.40 -0.65 2.13
N ILE A 67 -7.09 -1.13 3.15
CA ILE A 67 -6.51 -1.33 4.49
C ILE A 67 -6.49 -2.83 4.75
N PRO A 68 -5.30 -3.44 4.76
CA PRO A 68 -5.19 -4.87 5.02
C PRO A 68 -5.50 -5.26 6.46
#